data_0175cc928cc65358e2c2839b1c76b2a2
#
_entry.id   0175cc928cc65358e2c2839b1c76b2a2
#
_cell.length_a   1.000
_cell.length_b   1.000
_cell.length_c   1.000
_cell.angle_alpha   90.00
_cell.angle_beta   90.00
_cell.angle_gamma   90.00
#
_symmetry.space_group_name_H-M   'P 1'
#
loop_
_entity.id
_entity.type
_entity.pdbx_description
1 polymer ?
#
loop_
_entity_poly.entity_id
_entity_poly.type
_entity_poly.pdbx_seq_one_letter_code
_entity_poly.pdbx_strand_id
1 'polypeptide(L)'
;DDSKTPIGEITADPVKVASGATVAVESDMTASNPDLWTLDEPYLYVMETTVSTGTTTDVTTSDFGFRYFDFDSSTGFSLNRENMKLKGVCMHHDQGSLGAEAWDRAIERQVEILKDMGCNAIRVTHNPAAQDLIDICNEKGMLVIEEMFDGWHGSKNGNNEDYAKWYGKNIEDGNLILGQEEGGMTWAEFDMKSVIRRDWNAPSVISWSLGNEVMEGIGIGVGDYPNQAQKLIAWAVETDDTRPVTTGDNKLKSGLAQSQQIGEKLAAADGLVGFNYTALNGS
;
A
#
# COMPACT_ATOMS: atom_id res chain seq x y z
N ASP A 1 -28.88 0.99 -7.38
CA ASP A 1 -29.64 2.08 -8.00
C ASP A 1 -28.68 2.84 -8.91
N ASP A 2 -28.96 2.83 -10.24
CA ASP A 2 -28.11 3.46 -11.27
C ASP A 2 -28.18 5.01 -11.28
N SER A 3 -28.82 5.62 -10.32
CA SER A 3 -28.89 7.08 -10.20
C SER A 3 -27.65 7.61 -9.47
N LYS A 4 -26.50 7.64 -10.15
CA LYS A 4 -25.30 8.34 -9.65
C LYS A 4 -25.60 9.83 -9.55
N THR A 5 -25.95 10.30 -8.36
CA THR A 5 -26.12 11.73 -8.12
C THR A 5 -24.75 12.35 -7.89
N PRO A 6 -24.30 13.32 -8.70
CA PRO A 6 -23.04 13.99 -8.46
C PRO A 6 -23.03 14.69 -7.09
N ILE A 7 -22.00 14.47 -6.29
CA ILE A 7 -21.77 15.21 -5.04
C ILE A 7 -20.99 16.49 -5.25
N GLY A 8 -20.41 16.68 -6.42
CA GLY A 8 -19.71 17.88 -6.85
C GLY A 8 -19.15 17.72 -8.26
N GLU A 9 -18.77 18.84 -8.82
CA GLU A 9 -18.10 18.94 -10.12
C GLU A 9 -17.10 20.10 -10.04
N ILE A 10 -15.92 19.91 -10.63
CA ILE A 10 -14.91 20.94 -10.72
C ILE A 10 -14.28 20.93 -12.11
N THR A 11 -14.04 22.10 -12.65
CA THR A 11 -13.34 22.26 -13.93
C THR A 11 -12.07 23.06 -13.68
N ALA A 12 -10.93 22.46 -14.03
CA ALA A 12 -9.64 23.14 -13.97
C ALA A 12 -9.44 24.07 -15.18
N ASP A 13 -8.61 25.09 -15.00
CA ASP A 13 -8.21 25.97 -16.09
C ASP A 13 -7.42 25.18 -17.16
N PRO A 14 -7.58 25.52 -18.45
CA PRO A 14 -6.84 24.88 -19.52
C PRO A 14 -5.33 25.05 -19.36
N VAL A 15 -4.59 23.96 -19.46
CA VAL A 15 -3.12 23.94 -19.41
C VAL A 15 -2.51 23.63 -20.75
N LYS A 16 -1.35 24.21 -21.04
CA LYS A 16 -0.60 23.91 -22.25
C LYS A 16 0.46 22.87 -21.95
N VAL A 17 0.36 21.72 -22.61
CA VAL A 17 1.34 20.65 -22.51
C VAL A 17 2.23 20.65 -23.73
N ALA A 18 3.55 20.75 -23.55
CA ALA A 18 4.52 20.64 -24.62
C ALA A 18 4.66 19.18 -25.10
N SER A 19 5.17 18.98 -26.30
CA SER A 19 5.43 17.63 -26.81
C SER A 19 6.41 16.88 -25.91
N GLY A 20 6.06 15.68 -25.47
CA GLY A 20 6.84 14.84 -24.56
C GLY A 20 6.88 15.31 -23.11
N ALA A 21 6.06 16.30 -22.73
CA ALA A 21 5.98 16.77 -21.36
C ALA A 21 4.73 16.25 -20.63
N THR A 22 4.84 16.10 -19.33
CA THR A 22 3.75 15.83 -18.39
C THR A 22 3.48 17.08 -17.55
N VAL A 23 2.23 17.41 -17.31
CA VAL A 23 1.81 18.52 -16.46
C VAL A 23 0.80 18.01 -15.45
N ALA A 24 1.09 18.19 -14.16
CA ALA A 24 0.13 17.93 -13.10
C ALA A 24 -0.90 19.07 -13.05
N VAL A 25 -2.17 18.72 -12.89
CA VAL A 25 -3.27 19.66 -12.67
C VAL A 25 -3.93 19.27 -11.36
N GLU A 26 -3.95 20.20 -10.41
CA GLU A 26 -4.52 19.99 -9.09
C GLU A 26 -5.74 20.88 -8.89
N SER A 27 -6.77 20.35 -8.23
CA SER A 27 -7.99 21.08 -7.92
C SER A 27 -8.62 20.53 -6.66
N ASP A 28 -9.12 21.41 -5.80
CA ASP A 28 -9.77 21.06 -4.54
C ASP A 28 -11.29 21.14 -4.65
N MET A 29 -11.96 20.13 -4.13
CA MET A 29 -13.42 20.10 -4.02
C MET A 29 -13.80 19.68 -2.59
N THR A 30 -14.82 20.33 -2.05
CA THR A 30 -15.37 19.97 -0.73
C THR A 30 -16.66 19.20 -0.90
N ALA A 31 -16.71 17.98 -0.38
CA ALA A 31 -17.94 17.22 -0.22
C ALA A 31 -18.59 17.55 1.14
N SER A 32 -19.89 17.89 1.12
CA SER A 32 -20.63 18.19 2.34
C SER A 32 -21.32 16.93 2.87
N ASN A 33 -20.94 16.51 4.08
CA ASN A 33 -21.50 15.35 4.77
C ASN A 33 -21.50 14.07 3.90
N PRO A 34 -20.35 13.63 3.39
CA PRO A 34 -20.29 12.40 2.61
C PRO A 34 -20.59 11.18 3.50
N ASP A 35 -21.16 10.14 2.89
CA ASP A 35 -21.26 8.84 3.51
C ASP A 35 -19.84 8.27 3.69
N LEU A 36 -19.54 7.84 4.90
CA LEU A 36 -18.20 7.34 5.22
C LEU A 36 -18.08 5.85 4.87
N TRP A 37 -16.93 5.49 4.34
CA TRP A 37 -16.55 4.09 4.17
C TRP A 37 -16.33 3.46 5.55
N THR A 38 -17.01 2.36 5.83
CA THR A 38 -16.88 1.57 7.06
C THR A 38 -16.70 0.09 6.74
N LEU A 39 -16.46 -0.73 7.76
CA LEU A 39 -16.34 -2.19 7.59
C LEU A 39 -17.68 -2.86 7.28
N ASP A 40 -18.77 -2.29 7.75
CA ASP A 40 -20.12 -2.83 7.61
C ASP A 40 -20.88 -2.18 6.44
N GLU A 41 -20.60 -0.92 6.19
CA GLU A 41 -21.16 -0.13 5.09
C GLU A 41 -20.01 0.51 4.28
N PRO A 42 -19.35 -0.26 3.40
CA PRO A 42 -18.18 0.19 2.64
C PRO A 42 -18.60 1.08 1.45
N TYR A 43 -19.05 2.29 1.75
CA TYR A 43 -19.55 3.21 0.74
C TYR A 43 -18.43 3.73 -0.15
N LEU A 44 -18.55 3.54 -1.45
CA LEU A 44 -17.61 4.01 -2.47
C LEU A 44 -18.23 5.07 -3.35
N TYR A 45 -17.44 6.08 -3.64
CA TYR A 45 -17.73 7.12 -4.63
C TYR A 45 -16.93 6.84 -5.90
N VAL A 46 -17.42 7.31 -7.02
CA VAL A 46 -16.73 7.24 -8.30
C VAL A 46 -16.31 8.66 -8.70
N MET A 47 -15.03 8.85 -8.93
CA MET A 47 -14.50 10.05 -9.56
C MET A 47 -14.40 9.80 -11.06
N GLU A 48 -15.13 10.59 -11.85
CA GLU A 48 -15.00 10.61 -13.29
C GLU A 48 -14.12 11.81 -13.68
N THR A 49 -13.01 11.52 -14.33
CA THR A 49 -12.08 12.54 -14.82
C THR A 49 -12.15 12.62 -16.33
N THR A 50 -12.51 13.79 -16.85
CA THR A 50 -12.59 14.07 -18.28
C THR A 50 -11.47 15.01 -18.71
N VAL A 51 -10.62 14.57 -19.64
CA VAL A 51 -9.57 15.39 -20.25
C VAL A 51 -9.94 15.65 -21.71
N SER A 52 -10.03 16.93 -22.11
CA SER A 52 -10.37 17.31 -23.48
C SER A 52 -9.33 18.22 -24.11
N THR A 53 -9.00 17.97 -25.36
CA THR A 53 -8.09 18.82 -26.18
C THR A 53 -8.86 19.72 -27.15
N GLY A 54 -10.18 19.72 -27.13
CA GLY A 54 -11.06 20.39 -28.08
C GLY A 54 -11.34 19.56 -29.34
N THR A 55 -10.55 18.53 -29.65
CA THR A 55 -10.79 17.60 -30.77
C THR A 55 -10.97 16.16 -30.29
N THR A 56 -10.42 15.82 -29.14
CA THR A 56 -10.49 14.50 -28.54
C THR A 56 -10.80 14.64 -27.06
N THR A 57 -11.51 13.67 -26.54
CA THR A 57 -11.85 13.56 -25.11
C THR A 57 -11.47 12.18 -24.62
N ASP A 58 -10.84 12.14 -23.47
CA ASP A 58 -10.56 10.94 -22.71
C ASP A 58 -11.30 10.99 -21.37
N VAL A 59 -11.86 9.85 -20.95
CA VAL A 59 -12.63 9.74 -19.69
C VAL A 59 -12.10 8.54 -18.92
N THR A 60 -11.71 8.78 -17.69
CA THR A 60 -11.30 7.75 -16.75
C THR A 60 -12.14 7.80 -15.49
N THR A 61 -12.34 6.66 -14.85
CA THR A 61 -13.03 6.56 -13.56
C THR A 61 -12.11 5.94 -12.52
N SER A 62 -12.24 6.40 -11.27
CA SER A 62 -11.62 5.73 -10.14
C SER A 62 -12.54 5.75 -8.93
N ASP A 63 -12.56 4.63 -8.21
CA ASP A 63 -13.32 4.49 -6.99
C ASP A 63 -12.52 5.02 -5.81
N PHE A 64 -13.21 5.60 -4.83
CA PHE A 64 -12.61 6.08 -3.59
C PHE A 64 -13.65 6.10 -2.47
N GLY A 65 -13.18 6.20 -1.22
CA GLY A 65 -14.06 6.30 -0.06
C GLY A 65 -13.60 7.35 0.92
N PHE A 66 -14.55 8.08 1.53
CA PHE A 66 -14.25 8.99 2.62
C PHE A 66 -14.14 8.24 3.93
N ARG A 67 -13.05 8.38 4.64
CA ARG A 67 -12.83 7.80 5.96
C ARG A 67 -11.82 8.61 6.76
N TYR A 68 -11.83 8.42 8.05
CA TYR A 68 -10.80 8.89 8.98
C TYR A 68 -10.23 7.66 9.69
N PHE A 69 -8.93 7.57 9.82
CA PHE A 69 -8.31 6.57 10.68
C PHE A 69 -7.12 7.17 11.41
N ASP A 70 -6.79 6.58 12.55
CA ASP A 70 -5.68 7.01 13.37
C ASP A 70 -5.05 5.83 14.10
N PHE A 71 -3.75 5.94 14.35
CA PHE A 71 -2.97 5.02 15.18
C PHE A 71 -2.40 5.80 16.37
N ASP A 72 -3.05 5.73 17.49
CA ASP A 72 -2.64 6.41 18.72
C ASP A 72 -1.95 5.43 19.68
N SER A 73 -0.81 5.84 20.24
CA SER A 73 0.00 4.98 21.12
C SER A 73 -0.70 4.60 22.44
N SER A 74 -1.73 5.34 22.84
CA SER A 74 -2.45 5.14 24.09
C SER A 74 -3.77 4.38 23.88
N THR A 75 -4.47 4.67 22.77
CA THR A 75 -5.81 4.15 22.48
C THR A 75 -5.85 3.11 21.36
N GLY A 76 -4.76 3.00 20.58
CA GLY A 76 -4.63 2.07 19.46
C GLY A 76 -5.26 2.59 18.18
N PHE A 77 -5.69 1.67 17.32
CA PHE A 77 -6.29 2.01 16.02
C PHE A 77 -7.74 2.48 16.18
N SER A 78 -8.10 3.49 15.42
CA SER A 78 -9.49 3.92 15.25
C SER A 78 -9.85 4.11 13.78
N LEU A 79 -11.07 3.76 13.40
CA LEU A 79 -11.68 4.05 12.10
C LEU A 79 -12.91 4.94 12.35
N ASN A 80 -12.99 6.07 11.63
CA ASN A 80 -14.06 7.06 11.77
C ASN A 80 -14.30 7.49 13.23
N ARG A 81 -13.21 7.60 14.00
CA ARG A 81 -13.17 7.96 15.43
C ARG A 81 -13.69 6.87 16.38
N GLU A 82 -13.93 5.67 15.91
CA GLU A 82 -14.29 4.50 16.72
C GLU A 82 -13.08 3.61 16.91
N ASN A 83 -12.66 3.42 18.16
CA ASN A 83 -11.53 2.55 18.49
C ASN A 83 -11.88 1.09 18.24
N MET A 84 -10.98 0.37 17.61
CA MET A 84 -11.11 -1.05 17.36
C MET A 84 -9.76 -1.75 17.33
N LYS A 85 -9.80 -3.07 17.51
CA LYS A 85 -8.61 -3.92 17.30
C LYS A 85 -8.59 -4.42 15.86
N LEU A 86 -7.44 -4.36 15.22
CA LEU A 86 -7.21 -5.06 13.97
C LEU A 86 -7.11 -6.56 14.27
N LYS A 87 -8.07 -7.31 13.77
CA LYS A 87 -8.17 -8.77 13.89
C LYS A 87 -8.06 -9.34 12.49
N GLY A 88 -6.93 -9.94 12.17
CA GLY A 88 -6.69 -10.33 10.80
C GLY A 88 -5.71 -11.47 10.64
N VAL A 89 -5.40 -11.74 9.40
CA VAL A 89 -4.47 -12.78 8.97
C VAL A 89 -3.41 -12.20 8.06
N CYS A 90 -2.27 -12.89 7.99
CA CYS A 90 -1.33 -12.74 6.90
C CYS A 90 -1.86 -13.57 5.72
N MET A 91 -2.14 -12.92 4.61
CA MET A 91 -2.72 -13.57 3.43
C MET A 91 -1.69 -13.63 2.32
N HIS A 92 -1.27 -14.84 1.98
CA HIS A 92 -0.38 -15.10 0.87
C HIS A 92 -1.15 -15.21 -0.45
N HIS A 93 -0.45 -15.03 -1.57
CA HIS A 93 -1.00 -15.19 -2.92
C HIS A 93 -1.17 -16.68 -3.25
N ASP A 94 -2.07 -17.36 -2.57
CA ASP A 94 -2.31 -18.80 -2.71
C ASP A 94 -3.81 -19.11 -2.75
N GLN A 95 -4.24 -19.66 -3.88
CA GLN A 95 -5.60 -20.06 -4.18
C GLN A 95 -5.73 -21.58 -4.27
N GLY A 96 -4.84 -22.32 -3.60
CA GLY A 96 -4.81 -23.77 -3.64
C GLY A 96 -4.57 -24.31 -5.05
N SER A 97 -5.51 -25.04 -5.61
CA SER A 97 -5.38 -25.63 -6.96
C SER A 97 -5.30 -24.60 -8.09
N LEU A 98 -5.68 -23.34 -7.84
CA LEU A 98 -5.58 -22.24 -8.81
C LEU A 98 -4.21 -21.57 -8.82
N GLY A 99 -3.34 -21.90 -7.87
CA GLY A 99 -2.03 -21.28 -7.71
C GLY A 99 -2.12 -19.85 -7.21
N ALA A 100 -1.31 -18.96 -7.75
CA ALA A 100 -1.27 -17.52 -7.39
C ALA A 100 -2.04 -16.64 -8.38
N GLU A 101 -2.88 -17.20 -9.23
CA GLU A 101 -3.70 -16.44 -10.18
C GLU A 101 -4.75 -15.62 -9.45
N ALA A 102 -4.88 -14.34 -9.83
CA ALA A 102 -5.85 -13.42 -9.24
C ALA A 102 -7.23 -13.58 -9.92
N TRP A 103 -8.02 -14.53 -9.44
CA TRP A 103 -9.40 -14.70 -9.87
C TRP A 103 -10.34 -14.00 -8.90
N ASP A 104 -11.06 -12.99 -9.33
CA ASP A 104 -11.97 -12.15 -8.52
C ASP A 104 -12.81 -12.98 -7.57
N ARG A 105 -13.57 -13.95 -8.09
CA ARG A 105 -14.46 -14.75 -7.25
C ARG A 105 -13.72 -15.63 -6.24
N ALA A 106 -12.51 -16.07 -6.55
CA ALA A 106 -11.71 -16.86 -5.61
C ALA A 106 -11.17 -15.97 -4.49
N ILE A 107 -10.71 -14.77 -4.80
CA ILE A 107 -10.27 -13.74 -3.84
C ILE A 107 -11.46 -13.29 -2.99
N GLU A 108 -12.58 -12.95 -3.62
CA GLU A 108 -13.81 -12.55 -2.94
C GLU A 108 -14.24 -13.60 -1.91
N ARG A 109 -14.25 -14.88 -2.30
CA ARG A 109 -14.54 -15.98 -1.38
C ARG A 109 -13.61 -16.03 -0.17
N GLN A 110 -12.30 -15.77 -0.36
CA GLN A 110 -11.36 -15.73 0.76
C GLN A 110 -11.69 -14.57 1.71
N VAL A 111 -11.97 -13.38 1.18
CA VAL A 111 -12.34 -12.20 1.98
C VAL A 111 -13.68 -12.45 2.72
N GLU A 112 -14.68 -13.02 2.06
CA GLU A 112 -15.96 -13.39 2.67
C GLU A 112 -15.77 -14.35 3.87
N ILE A 113 -14.97 -15.41 3.69
CA ILE A 113 -14.66 -16.37 4.76
C ILE A 113 -13.96 -15.67 5.94
N LEU A 114 -13.01 -14.78 5.66
CA LEU A 114 -12.32 -14.03 6.72
C LEU A 114 -13.28 -13.12 7.50
N LYS A 115 -14.18 -12.44 6.80
CA LYS A 115 -15.23 -11.64 7.46
C LYS A 115 -16.15 -12.51 8.31
N ASP A 116 -16.60 -13.65 7.81
CA ASP A 116 -17.43 -14.60 8.55
C ASP A 116 -16.75 -15.15 9.81
N MET A 117 -15.41 -15.28 9.78
CA MET A 117 -14.59 -15.63 10.93
C MET A 117 -14.42 -14.49 11.94
N GLY A 118 -14.88 -13.28 11.63
CA GLY A 118 -14.72 -12.09 12.46
C GLY A 118 -13.42 -11.33 12.25
N CYS A 119 -12.72 -11.57 11.13
CA CYS A 119 -11.60 -10.75 10.70
C CYS A 119 -12.09 -9.41 10.16
N ASN A 120 -11.31 -8.36 10.41
CA ASN A 120 -11.55 -7.02 9.88
C ASN A 120 -10.33 -6.44 9.15
N ALA A 121 -9.23 -7.20 9.08
CA ALA A 121 -8.00 -6.76 8.45
C ALA A 121 -7.26 -7.92 7.77
N ILE A 122 -6.51 -7.59 6.73
CA ILE A 122 -5.57 -8.48 6.04
C ILE A 122 -4.21 -7.77 6.00
N ARG A 123 -3.14 -8.48 6.34
CA ARG A 123 -1.80 -8.09 5.91
C ARG A 123 -1.47 -8.89 4.66
N VAL A 124 -1.26 -8.22 3.55
CA VAL A 124 -0.82 -8.87 2.30
C VAL A 124 0.63 -9.30 2.48
N THR A 125 0.92 -10.55 2.23
CA THR A 125 2.24 -11.14 2.53
C THR A 125 2.80 -11.88 1.32
N HIS A 126 4.02 -11.66 0.93
CA HIS A 126 4.98 -10.59 1.34
C HIS A 126 5.39 -9.84 0.08
N ASN A 127 4.43 -9.49 -0.74
CA ASN A 127 4.59 -8.80 -2.03
C ASN A 127 3.31 -8.01 -2.30
N PRO A 128 3.32 -7.05 -3.23
CA PRO A 128 2.14 -6.26 -3.53
C PRO A 128 0.92 -7.10 -3.90
N ALA A 129 -0.23 -6.69 -3.42
CA ALA A 129 -1.50 -7.31 -3.74
C ALA A 129 -1.81 -7.26 -5.24
N ALA A 130 -2.57 -8.23 -5.73
CA ALA A 130 -3.32 -8.03 -6.96
C ALA A 130 -4.32 -6.89 -6.78
N GLN A 131 -4.57 -6.10 -7.82
CA GLN A 131 -5.54 -5.01 -7.78
C GLN A 131 -6.91 -5.53 -7.33
N ASP A 132 -7.32 -6.69 -7.86
CA ASP A 132 -8.59 -7.34 -7.51
C ASP A 132 -8.77 -7.56 -6.01
N LEU A 133 -7.70 -7.87 -5.27
CA LEU A 133 -7.77 -8.01 -3.80
C LEU A 133 -8.07 -6.67 -3.13
N ILE A 134 -7.42 -5.60 -3.57
CA ILE A 134 -7.64 -4.25 -3.03
C ILE A 134 -9.07 -3.79 -3.33
N ASP A 135 -9.54 -3.97 -4.56
CA ASP A 135 -10.89 -3.58 -4.98
C ASP A 135 -11.96 -4.36 -4.20
N ILE A 136 -11.80 -5.68 -4.06
CA ILE A 136 -12.69 -6.51 -3.24
C ILE A 136 -12.66 -6.09 -1.77
N CYS A 137 -11.49 -5.73 -1.21
CA CYS A 137 -11.40 -5.22 0.15
C CYS A 137 -12.09 -3.86 0.31
N ASN A 138 -12.00 -2.98 -0.70
CA ASN A 138 -12.74 -1.72 -0.74
C ASN A 138 -14.25 -1.96 -0.75
N GLU A 139 -14.75 -2.89 -1.57
CA GLU A 139 -16.16 -3.21 -1.72
C GLU A 139 -16.75 -3.96 -0.53
N LYS A 140 -15.96 -4.82 0.10
CA LYS A 140 -16.43 -5.69 1.20
C LYS A 140 -16.18 -5.08 2.59
N GLY A 141 -15.46 -3.98 2.72
CA GLY A 141 -15.12 -3.41 4.02
C GLY A 141 -14.10 -4.27 4.79
N MET A 142 -12.93 -4.50 4.21
CA MET A 142 -11.81 -5.19 4.83
C MET A 142 -10.59 -4.27 4.85
N LEU A 143 -9.99 -4.02 6.01
CA LEU A 143 -8.79 -3.20 6.11
C LEU A 143 -7.57 -3.95 5.59
N VAL A 144 -6.62 -3.23 5.01
CA VAL A 144 -5.43 -3.80 4.39
C VAL A 144 -4.17 -3.11 4.88
N ILE A 145 -3.19 -3.90 5.30
CA ILE A 145 -1.79 -3.50 5.39
C ILE A 145 -1.13 -4.03 4.12
N GLU A 146 -0.84 -3.13 3.20
CA GLU A 146 -0.24 -3.47 1.90
C GLU A 146 1.27 -3.60 2.04
N GLU A 147 1.84 -4.74 1.62
CA GLU A 147 3.25 -5.02 1.80
C GLU A 147 4.00 -5.04 0.48
N MET A 148 5.13 -4.32 0.42
CA MET A 148 5.89 -4.09 -0.81
C MET A 148 6.87 -5.21 -1.12
N PHE A 149 7.61 -5.68 -0.10
CA PHE A 149 8.72 -6.61 -0.32
C PHE A 149 8.80 -7.66 0.80
N ASP A 150 9.07 -8.92 0.44
CA ASP A 150 9.44 -9.92 1.44
C ASP A 150 10.83 -9.63 2.04
N GLY A 151 11.78 -9.31 1.19
CA GLY A 151 13.14 -8.93 1.57
C GLY A 151 13.59 -7.73 0.75
N TRP A 152 14.73 -7.13 1.13
CA TRP A 152 15.26 -6.01 0.37
C TRP A 152 16.37 -6.48 -0.58
N HIS A 153 17.61 -6.00 -0.37
CA HIS A 153 18.77 -6.31 -1.23
C HIS A 153 19.41 -7.68 -0.98
N GLY A 154 18.91 -8.42 -0.01
CA GLY A 154 19.41 -9.75 0.34
C GLY A 154 18.40 -10.85 0.11
N SER A 155 18.79 -11.87 -0.64
CA SER A 155 17.99 -13.06 -0.89
C SER A 155 17.79 -13.88 0.37
N LYS A 156 16.58 -14.38 0.60
CA LYS A 156 16.23 -15.23 1.73
C LYS A 156 16.36 -16.72 1.40
N ASN A 157 16.74 -17.49 2.41
CA ASN A 157 16.73 -18.96 2.33
C ASN A 157 17.50 -19.55 1.13
N GLY A 158 18.48 -18.83 0.60
CA GLY A 158 19.23 -19.24 -0.57
C GLY A 158 18.48 -19.17 -1.90
N ASN A 159 17.33 -18.50 -1.93
CA ASN A 159 16.59 -18.26 -3.17
C ASN A 159 17.26 -17.15 -3.99
N ASN A 160 17.98 -17.53 -5.04
CA ASN A 160 18.66 -16.58 -5.92
C ASN A 160 17.75 -15.95 -6.99
N GLU A 161 16.49 -16.33 -7.04
CA GLU A 161 15.52 -15.86 -8.01
C GLU A 161 14.43 -14.95 -7.39
N ASP A 162 14.63 -14.52 -6.13
CA ASP A 162 13.75 -13.57 -5.46
C ASP A 162 13.99 -12.13 -5.93
N TYR A 163 13.19 -11.20 -5.43
CA TYR A 163 13.22 -9.79 -5.83
C TYR A 163 14.55 -9.09 -5.51
N ALA A 164 15.35 -9.60 -4.57
CA ALA A 164 16.67 -9.05 -4.25
C ALA A 164 17.59 -8.95 -5.49
N LYS A 165 17.36 -9.81 -6.49
CA LYS A 165 18.04 -9.79 -7.79
C LYS A 165 17.83 -8.48 -8.56
N TRP A 166 16.70 -7.83 -8.35
CA TRP A 166 16.29 -6.60 -9.06
C TRP A 166 16.33 -5.36 -8.17
N TYR A 167 16.15 -5.53 -6.89
CA TYR A 167 15.92 -4.47 -5.90
C TYR A 167 16.80 -3.22 -6.07
N GLY A 168 18.09 -3.39 -6.19
CA GLY A 168 19.07 -2.29 -6.29
C GLY A 168 19.49 -1.94 -7.71
N LYS A 169 18.93 -2.58 -8.74
CA LYS A 169 19.28 -2.27 -10.13
C LYS A 169 18.57 -1.02 -10.59
N ASN A 170 19.32 -0.15 -11.27
CA ASN A 170 18.73 1.01 -11.94
C ASN A 170 17.91 0.57 -13.16
N ILE A 171 16.83 1.30 -13.40
CA ILE A 171 16.10 1.26 -14.66
C ILE A 171 16.98 1.92 -15.70
N GLU A 172 17.17 1.25 -16.82
CA GLU A 172 18.03 1.75 -17.90
C GLU A 172 17.38 2.96 -18.59
N ASP A 173 18.19 3.97 -18.91
CA ASP A 173 17.74 5.12 -19.70
C ASP A 173 17.18 4.65 -21.04
N GLY A 174 16.08 5.25 -21.46
CA GLY A 174 15.40 4.92 -22.70
C GLY A 174 14.55 3.65 -22.65
N ASN A 175 14.21 3.16 -21.46
CA ASN A 175 13.25 2.09 -21.33
C ASN A 175 11.89 2.52 -21.91
N LEU A 176 11.47 1.86 -23.00
CA LEU A 176 10.26 2.23 -23.75
C LEU A 176 8.96 1.94 -22.98
N ILE A 177 9.02 1.06 -21.99
CA ILE A 177 7.85 0.70 -21.18
C ILE A 177 7.59 1.78 -20.11
N LEU A 178 8.65 2.30 -19.49
CA LEU A 178 8.58 3.22 -18.36
C LEU A 178 8.79 4.68 -18.76
N GLY A 179 9.25 4.92 -19.99
CA GLY A 179 9.65 6.25 -20.45
C GLY A 179 11.05 6.66 -19.98
N GLN A 180 11.53 7.79 -20.48
CA GLN A 180 12.86 8.31 -20.14
C GLN A 180 12.92 8.98 -18.77
N GLU A 181 11.77 9.39 -18.23
CA GLU A 181 11.66 10.14 -16.98
C GLU A 181 12.03 9.28 -15.77
N GLU A 182 11.96 7.96 -15.90
CA GLU A 182 12.29 7.00 -14.84
C GLU A 182 13.76 6.56 -14.85
N GLY A 183 14.56 7.08 -15.78
CA GLY A 183 16.00 6.79 -15.85
C GLY A 183 16.74 7.23 -14.58
N GLY A 184 17.61 6.35 -14.06
CA GLY A 184 18.35 6.58 -12.81
C GLY A 184 17.62 6.17 -11.54
N MET A 185 16.33 5.85 -11.58
CA MET A 185 15.57 5.25 -10.48
C MET A 185 15.90 3.76 -10.36
N THR A 186 15.88 3.21 -9.14
CA THR A 186 15.98 1.76 -8.95
C THR A 186 14.63 1.08 -9.18
N TRP A 187 14.64 -0.22 -9.51
CA TRP A 187 13.42 -1.00 -9.60
C TRP A 187 12.63 -0.99 -8.29
N ALA A 188 13.30 -1.07 -7.14
CA ALA A 188 12.60 -1.02 -5.85
C ALA A 188 11.89 0.32 -5.62
N GLU A 189 12.50 1.43 -6.00
CA GLU A 189 11.86 2.75 -5.90
C GLU A 189 10.66 2.86 -6.84
N PHE A 190 10.84 2.46 -8.09
CA PHE A 190 9.79 2.51 -9.09
C PHE A 190 8.58 1.64 -8.70
N ASP A 191 8.82 0.37 -8.37
CA ASP A 191 7.75 -0.57 -8.04
C ASP A 191 6.98 -0.11 -6.81
N MET A 192 7.69 0.32 -5.77
CA MET A 192 7.05 0.80 -4.54
C MET A 192 6.20 2.05 -4.77
N LYS A 193 6.74 3.07 -5.46
CA LYS A 193 5.99 4.29 -5.80
C LYS A 193 4.81 3.97 -6.72
N SER A 194 4.96 3.01 -7.62
CA SER A 194 3.88 2.58 -8.52
C SER A 194 2.73 1.91 -7.77
N VAL A 195 3.03 1.02 -6.81
CA VAL A 195 2.02 0.37 -5.97
C VAL A 195 1.30 1.39 -5.11
N ILE A 196 2.03 2.29 -4.44
CA ILE A 196 1.42 3.34 -3.61
C ILE A 196 0.48 4.22 -4.45
N ARG A 197 0.90 4.65 -5.65
CA ARG A 197 0.05 5.45 -6.54
C ARG A 197 -1.17 4.69 -7.04
N ARG A 198 -1.03 3.39 -7.35
CA ARG A 198 -2.13 2.52 -7.77
C ARG A 198 -3.23 2.48 -6.70
N ASP A 199 -2.84 2.29 -5.45
CA ASP A 199 -3.75 2.04 -4.33
C ASP A 199 -4.03 3.30 -3.47
N TRP A 200 -3.60 4.46 -3.95
CA TRP A 200 -3.73 5.72 -3.21
C TRP A 200 -5.17 6.03 -2.83
N ASN A 201 -6.11 5.79 -3.74
CA ASN A 201 -7.53 6.05 -3.52
C ASN A 201 -8.25 4.91 -2.76
N ALA A 202 -7.56 3.80 -2.46
CA ALA A 202 -8.17 2.66 -1.79
C ALA A 202 -8.48 2.96 -0.32
N PRO A 203 -9.76 3.03 0.10
CA PRO A 203 -10.11 3.30 1.49
C PRO A 203 -9.77 2.12 2.42
N SER A 204 -9.65 0.92 1.92
CA SER A 204 -9.25 -0.27 2.68
C SER A 204 -7.81 -0.21 3.18
N VAL A 205 -6.89 0.40 2.41
CA VAL A 205 -5.46 0.44 2.75
C VAL A 205 -5.21 1.47 3.86
N ILE A 206 -4.63 1.02 4.98
CA ILE A 206 -4.38 1.82 6.17
C ILE A 206 -2.90 1.96 6.54
N SER A 207 -2.01 1.19 5.93
CA SER A 207 -0.57 1.26 6.18
C SER A 207 0.22 0.63 5.03
N TRP A 208 1.40 1.16 4.76
CA TRP A 208 2.37 0.64 3.81
C TRP A 208 3.45 -0.16 4.55
N SER A 209 3.48 -1.47 4.40
CA SER A 209 4.53 -2.33 4.95
C SER A 209 5.70 -2.40 3.98
N LEU A 210 6.86 -1.95 4.43
CA LEU A 210 8.05 -1.79 3.59
C LEU A 210 8.84 -3.09 3.42
N GLY A 211 8.58 -4.09 4.26
CA GLY A 211 9.28 -5.36 4.19
C GLY A 211 8.97 -6.31 5.33
N ASN A 212 9.37 -7.56 5.15
CA ASN A 212 9.18 -8.63 6.10
C ASN A 212 10.50 -9.29 6.45
N GLU A 213 10.82 -9.37 7.75
CA GLU A 213 11.99 -10.13 8.27
C GLU A 213 13.27 -9.91 7.48
N VAL A 214 13.51 -8.66 7.11
CA VAL A 214 14.52 -8.27 6.13
C VAL A 214 15.96 -8.64 6.57
N MET A 215 16.18 -8.83 7.87
CA MET A 215 17.48 -9.28 8.41
C MET A 215 17.81 -10.73 8.05
N GLU A 216 16.89 -11.49 7.53
CA GLU A 216 17.13 -12.89 7.15
C GLU A 216 17.75 -13.05 5.74
N GLY A 217 17.92 -11.95 5.00
CA GLY A 217 18.43 -11.98 3.64
C GLY A 217 19.89 -12.40 3.53
N ILE A 218 20.84 -11.52 3.83
CA ILE A 218 22.30 -11.76 3.60
C ILE A 218 23.00 -12.37 4.82
N GLY A 219 22.29 -12.63 5.86
CA GLY A 219 22.88 -12.97 7.15
C GLY A 219 22.77 -11.81 8.14
N ILE A 220 22.52 -12.19 9.36
CA ILE A 220 22.26 -11.24 10.44
C ILE A 220 23.46 -10.31 10.65
N GLY A 221 23.24 -9.03 10.56
CA GLY A 221 24.26 -8.00 10.79
C GLY A 221 25.16 -7.68 9.59
N VAL A 222 24.91 -8.28 8.43
CA VAL A 222 25.60 -7.97 7.17
C VAL A 222 24.71 -7.10 6.30
N GLY A 223 25.23 -6.00 5.81
CA GLY A 223 24.49 -5.04 4.98
C GLY A 223 24.02 -3.80 5.75
N ASP A 224 23.54 -2.80 5.02
CA ASP A 224 23.16 -1.50 5.56
C ASP A 224 21.63 -1.34 5.56
N TYR A 225 20.96 -2.22 6.29
CA TYR A 225 19.50 -2.26 6.38
C TYR A 225 18.87 -0.98 6.96
N PRO A 226 19.45 -0.32 7.99
CA PRO A 226 18.89 0.94 8.49
C PRO A 226 18.89 2.05 7.45
N ASN A 227 19.90 2.17 6.58
CA ASN A 227 19.89 3.15 5.51
C ASN A 227 18.94 2.76 4.36
N GLN A 228 18.76 1.46 4.10
CA GLN A 228 17.71 1.02 3.17
C GLN A 228 16.32 1.36 3.72
N ALA A 229 16.06 1.09 4.99
CA ALA A 229 14.81 1.51 5.63
C ALA A 229 14.57 3.02 5.48
N GLN A 230 15.60 3.85 5.72
CA GLN A 230 15.49 5.30 5.57
C GLN A 230 15.08 5.72 4.15
N LYS A 231 15.62 5.07 3.12
CA LYS A 231 15.24 5.35 1.72
C LYS A 231 13.81 4.94 1.45
N LEU A 232 13.41 3.73 1.85
CA LEU A 232 12.05 3.24 1.64
C LEU A 232 11.01 4.11 2.36
N ILE A 233 11.30 4.51 3.60
CA ILE A 233 10.46 5.46 4.35
C ILE A 233 10.33 6.79 3.59
N ALA A 234 11.44 7.33 3.10
CA ALA A 234 11.41 8.58 2.35
C ALA A 234 10.58 8.48 1.06
N TRP A 235 10.74 7.40 0.29
CA TRP A 235 9.96 7.17 -0.93
C TRP A 235 8.47 6.98 -0.66
N ALA A 236 8.11 6.28 0.44
CA ALA A 236 6.73 6.11 0.83
C ALA A 236 6.09 7.44 1.21
N VAL A 237 6.71 8.19 2.13
CA VAL A 237 6.21 9.48 2.61
C VAL A 237 6.17 10.53 1.50
N GLU A 238 7.14 10.54 0.58
CA GLU A 238 7.13 11.42 -0.59
C GLU A 238 5.92 11.12 -1.50
N THR A 239 5.53 9.85 -1.59
CA THR A 239 4.44 9.42 -2.48
C THR A 239 3.08 9.49 -1.80
N ASP A 240 3.00 9.11 -0.52
CA ASP A 240 1.79 9.19 0.31
C ASP A 240 2.17 9.44 1.78
N ASP A 241 1.91 10.63 2.27
CA ASP A 241 2.11 11.04 3.66
C ASP A 241 0.87 10.84 4.54
N THR A 242 -0.21 10.28 3.99
CA THR A 242 -1.50 10.09 4.69
C THR A 242 -1.59 8.76 5.44
N ARG A 243 -0.71 7.80 5.14
CA ARG A 243 -0.68 6.47 5.74
C ARG A 243 0.67 6.20 6.40
N PRO A 244 0.68 5.64 7.62
CA PRO A 244 1.92 5.28 8.29
C PRO A 244 2.60 4.11 7.57
N VAL A 245 3.93 4.12 7.65
CA VAL A 245 4.77 3.02 7.18
C VAL A 245 5.06 2.03 8.30
N THR A 246 5.29 0.75 7.95
CA THR A 246 5.67 -0.30 8.89
C THR A 246 6.63 -1.32 8.28
N THR A 247 7.11 -2.25 9.10
CA THR A 247 7.78 -3.48 8.67
C THR A 247 7.37 -4.62 9.60
N GLY A 248 7.37 -5.85 9.10
CA GLY A 248 7.26 -7.04 9.97
C GLY A 248 8.65 -7.48 10.43
N ASP A 249 9.03 -7.27 11.67
CA ASP A 249 10.35 -7.59 12.20
C ASP A 249 10.34 -8.77 13.17
N ASN A 250 11.25 -9.73 13.00
CA ASN A 250 11.41 -10.90 13.85
C ASN A 250 12.65 -10.85 14.76
N LYS A 251 13.50 -9.83 14.64
CA LYS A 251 14.74 -9.68 15.42
C LYS A 251 14.72 -8.52 16.42
N LEU A 252 13.77 -7.61 16.32
CA LEU A 252 13.69 -6.45 17.21
C LEU A 252 13.59 -6.89 18.68
N LYS A 253 12.77 -7.89 18.99
CA LYS A 253 12.62 -8.47 20.32
C LYS A 253 13.90 -9.10 20.86
N SER A 254 14.78 -9.61 20.00
CA SER A 254 16.07 -10.16 20.38
C SER A 254 17.14 -9.09 20.64
N GLY A 255 16.84 -7.83 20.41
CA GLY A 255 17.75 -6.71 20.61
C GLY A 255 18.79 -6.55 19.51
N LEU A 256 18.52 -7.05 18.30
CA LEU A 256 19.43 -6.85 17.17
C LEU A 256 19.53 -5.36 16.83
N ALA A 257 20.72 -4.79 16.90
CA ALA A 257 20.95 -3.35 16.78
C ALA A 257 20.38 -2.73 15.49
N GLN A 258 20.49 -3.41 14.35
CA GLN A 258 19.95 -2.92 13.08
C GLN A 258 18.41 -2.91 13.09
N SER A 259 17.75 -3.93 13.66
CA SER A 259 16.30 -3.92 13.85
C SER A 259 15.84 -2.78 14.75
N GLN A 260 16.58 -2.51 15.84
CA GLN A 260 16.29 -1.36 16.70
C GLN A 260 16.40 -0.03 15.94
N GLN A 261 17.47 0.15 15.15
CA GLN A 261 17.64 1.35 14.31
C GLN A 261 16.55 1.50 13.25
N ILE A 262 16.06 0.40 12.65
CA ILE A 262 14.91 0.44 11.74
C ILE A 262 13.67 0.89 12.50
N GLY A 263 13.40 0.33 13.68
CA GLY A 263 12.28 0.73 14.53
C GLY A 263 12.34 2.22 14.91
N GLU A 264 13.53 2.74 15.26
CA GLU A 264 13.74 4.16 15.54
C GLU A 264 13.43 5.06 14.32
N LYS A 265 13.81 4.62 13.12
CA LYS A 265 13.52 5.36 11.89
C LYS A 265 12.03 5.36 11.54
N LEU A 266 11.36 4.22 11.72
CA LEU A 266 9.90 4.14 11.57
C LEU A 266 9.21 5.08 12.55
N ALA A 267 9.58 5.04 13.83
CA ALA A 267 9.03 5.93 14.85
C ALA A 267 9.29 7.42 14.57
N ALA A 268 10.46 7.76 14.03
CA ALA A 268 10.79 9.13 13.64
C ALA A 268 9.98 9.65 12.44
N ALA A 269 9.36 8.78 11.69
CA ALA A 269 8.45 9.07 10.56
C ALA A 269 6.97 8.85 10.91
N ASP A 270 6.61 8.85 12.19
CA ASP A 270 5.28 8.54 12.70
C ASP A 270 4.74 7.18 12.20
N GLY A 271 5.67 6.26 11.91
CA GLY A 271 5.37 4.91 11.44
C GLY A 271 5.08 3.93 12.58
N LEU A 272 4.65 2.74 12.18
CA LEU A 272 4.31 1.66 13.10
C LEU A 272 5.47 0.66 13.20
N VAL A 273 5.65 0.08 14.39
CA VAL A 273 6.64 -0.96 14.61
C VAL A 273 5.94 -2.32 14.68
N GLY A 274 6.12 -3.12 13.62
CA GLY A 274 5.52 -4.46 13.52
C GLY A 274 6.44 -5.54 14.08
N PHE A 275 5.86 -6.44 14.87
CA PHE A 275 6.56 -7.59 15.44
C PHE A 275 6.00 -8.89 14.89
N ASN A 276 6.85 -9.70 14.29
CA ASN A 276 6.51 -11.07 13.91
C ASN A 276 6.76 -12.03 15.08
N TYR A 277 5.94 -13.09 15.18
CA TYR A 277 6.06 -14.18 16.16
C TYR A 277 6.11 -13.72 17.64
N THR A 278 5.55 -12.59 17.95
CA THR A 278 5.32 -12.22 19.33
C THR A 278 4.15 -13.01 19.85
N ALA A 279 4.43 -14.20 20.38
CA ALA A 279 3.43 -14.88 21.21
C ALA A 279 3.02 -13.91 22.31
N LEU A 280 1.72 -13.66 22.44
CA LEU A 280 1.13 -13.07 23.61
C LEU A 280 1.27 -14.08 24.77
N ASN A 281 2.50 -14.32 25.21
CA ASN A 281 2.72 -14.96 26.48
C ASN A 281 2.31 -13.92 27.50
N GLY A 282 1.08 -14.03 27.97
CA GLY A 282 0.60 -13.27 29.10
C GLY A 282 1.61 -13.40 30.23
N SER A 283 2.21 -12.33 30.59
CA SER A 283 2.87 -12.11 31.86
C SER A 283 2.33 -10.80 32.43
#